data_0c8d43de432331dd23b32dd78f0e3bcb
#
_entry.id   0c8d43de432331dd23b32dd78f0e3bcb
#
_cell.length_a   1.000
_cell.length_b   1.000
_cell.length_c   1.000
_cell.angle_alpha   90.00
_cell.angle_beta   90.00
_cell.angle_gamma   90.00
#
_symmetry.space_group_name_H-M   'P 1'
#
loop_
_entity.id
_entity.type
_entity.pdbx_description
1 polymer ?
#
loop_
_entity_poly.entity_id
_entity_poly.type
_entity_poly.pdbx_seq_one_letter_code
_entity_poly.pdbx_strand_id
1 'polypeptide(L)'
;MAIHCFLCYTFDTMKFTFKQFIVPNFGKRLAFMLPAVILMGVFVSILVEIGWGTDPASFMNLNVASVLGLGLGNTQVIVYGIMFIFTFIFGAQMIGFGTLANMLLIGYVVDLCRWIWNNIGFSQVLSEGNFALRIVIFAFTLIFFSIVAAIYMNAQMGVAPYDAIPNILSGWITVIPFAVIRICFDLAAVGIGVLAGKLNPDGIQGSIVGSILMSLLLGPVISLVGKPLKRIL
;
A
#
# COMPACT_ATOMS: atom_id res chain seq x y z
N MET A 1 12.92 -8.28 33.15
CA MET A 1 11.53 -7.79 32.98
C MET A 1 11.19 -7.49 31.53
N ALA A 2 12.00 -6.81 30.75
CA ALA A 2 11.75 -6.51 29.30
C ALA A 2 11.65 -7.77 28.40
N ILE A 3 12.49 -8.78 28.61
CA ILE A 3 12.50 -10.03 27.82
C ILE A 3 11.22 -10.86 28.05
N HIS A 4 10.69 -10.85 29.25
CA HIS A 4 9.45 -11.57 29.59
C HIS A 4 8.22 -10.90 28.96
N CYS A 5 8.20 -9.56 28.88
CA CYS A 5 7.14 -8.79 28.20
C CYS A 5 7.21 -8.99 26.68
N PHE A 6 8.42 -9.06 26.12
CA PHE A 6 8.66 -9.34 24.68
C PHE A 6 8.16 -10.74 24.28
N LEU A 7 8.48 -11.77 25.07
CA LEU A 7 8.01 -13.14 24.80
C LEU A 7 6.48 -13.27 24.95
N CYS A 8 5.86 -12.65 25.96
CA CYS A 8 4.40 -12.65 26.11
C CYS A 8 3.71 -11.94 24.94
N TYR A 9 4.21 -10.79 24.49
CA TYR A 9 3.64 -10.06 23.38
C TYR A 9 3.76 -10.85 22.06
N THR A 10 4.90 -11.48 21.81
CA THR A 10 5.12 -12.32 20.63
C THR A 10 4.24 -13.57 20.63
N PHE A 11 4.00 -14.20 21.79
CA PHE A 11 3.14 -15.41 21.87
C PHE A 11 1.66 -15.12 21.63
N ASP A 12 1.14 -13.95 22.04
CA ASP A 12 -0.27 -13.58 21.80
C ASP A 12 -0.51 -13.12 20.35
N THR A 13 0.50 -12.55 19.69
CA THR A 13 0.42 -12.13 18.28
C THR A 13 0.57 -13.28 17.29
N MET A 14 1.07 -14.44 17.73
CA MET A 14 1.26 -15.63 16.89
C MET A 14 0.01 -16.50 16.68
N LYS A 15 -1.09 -16.23 17.41
CA LYS A 15 -2.29 -17.09 17.31
C LYS A 15 -3.13 -16.73 16.09
N PHE A 16 -2.90 -17.46 15.00
CA PHE A 16 -3.85 -17.50 13.89
C PHE A 16 -5.17 -18.13 14.35
N THR A 17 -6.27 -17.41 14.18
CA THR A 17 -7.60 -17.91 14.50
C THR A 17 -8.54 -17.57 13.35
N PHE A 18 -9.25 -18.57 12.81
CA PHE A 18 -10.25 -18.32 11.75
C PHE A 18 -11.33 -17.31 12.14
N LYS A 19 -11.55 -17.08 13.43
CA LYS A 19 -12.48 -16.07 13.94
C LYS A 19 -12.15 -14.63 13.48
N GLN A 20 -10.89 -14.32 13.15
CA GLN A 20 -10.47 -13.01 12.62
C GLN A 20 -11.03 -12.69 11.24
N PHE A 21 -11.47 -13.71 10.49
CA PHE A 21 -12.18 -13.56 9.22
C PHE A 21 -13.68 -13.26 9.42
N ILE A 22 -14.22 -13.54 10.61
CA ILE A 22 -15.63 -13.34 10.93
C ILE A 22 -15.74 -12.06 11.76
N VAL A 23 -15.74 -10.92 11.08
CA VAL A 23 -15.90 -9.61 11.74
C VAL A 23 -17.38 -9.22 11.87
N PRO A 24 -17.78 -8.50 12.94
CA PRO A 24 -19.14 -7.97 13.04
C PRO A 24 -19.50 -7.13 11.81
N ASN A 25 -20.75 -7.26 11.34
CA ASN A 25 -21.25 -6.57 10.14
C ASN A 25 -20.39 -6.86 8.87
N PHE A 26 -19.96 -8.10 8.71
CA PHE A 26 -19.07 -8.53 7.61
C PHE A 26 -19.51 -8.02 6.24
N GLY A 27 -20.79 -8.18 5.87
CA GLY A 27 -21.31 -7.72 4.58
C GLY A 27 -21.15 -6.22 4.36
N LYS A 28 -21.47 -5.41 5.38
CA LYS A 28 -21.28 -3.95 5.31
C LYS A 28 -19.81 -3.59 5.14
N ARG A 29 -18.92 -4.17 5.95
CA ARG A 29 -17.48 -3.90 5.88
C ARG A 29 -16.87 -4.33 4.55
N LEU A 30 -17.29 -5.47 4.03
CA LEU A 30 -16.86 -5.97 2.71
C LEU A 30 -17.32 -5.03 1.59
N ALA A 31 -18.56 -4.52 1.66
CA ALA A 31 -19.11 -3.58 0.68
C ALA A 31 -18.36 -2.24 0.63
N PHE A 32 -17.71 -1.83 1.70
CA PHE A 32 -16.84 -0.66 1.71
C PHE A 32 -15.38 -1.00 1.35
N MET A 33 -14.86 -2.11 1.87
CA MET A 33 -13.46 -2.50 1.71
C MET A 33 -13.14 -2.88 0.26
N LEU A 34 -13.96 -3.70 -0.38
CA LEU A 34 -13.65 -4.22 -1.72
C LEU A 34 -13.62 -3.12 -2.79
N PRO A 35 -14.63 -2.21 -2.89
CA PRO A 35 -14.54 -1.07 -3.79
C PRO A 35 -13.35 -0.15 -3.46
N ALA A 36 -13.04 0.06 -2.17
CA ALA A 36 -11.89 0.87 -1.79
C ALA A 36 -10.57 0.28 -2.32
N VAL A 37 -10.35 -1.03 -2.20
CA VAL A 37 -9.16 -1.72 -2.73
C VAL A 37 -9.08 -1.59 -4.25
N ILE A 38 -10.20 -1.76 -4.97
CA ILE A 38 -10.26 -1.59 -6.43
C ILE A 38 -9.92 -0.14 -6.80
N LEU A 39 -10.54 0.83 -6.16
CA LEU A 39 -10.29 2.26 -6.42
C LEU A 39 -8.85 2.66 -6.07
N MET A 40 -8.23 2.07 -5.03
CA MET A 40 -6.81 2.25 -4.77
C MET A 40 -5.97 1.86 -5.98
N GLY A 41 -6.24 0.70 -6.60
CA GLY A 41 -5.56 0.26 -7.83
C GLY A 41 -5.76 1.23 -8.99
N VAL A 42 -6.99 1.74 -9.18
CA VAL A 42 -7.29 2.75 -10.21
C VAL A 42 -6.46 4.02 -9.99
N PHE A 43 -6.45 4.56 -8.77
CA PHE A 43 -5.70 5.79 -8.48
C PHE A 43 -4.19 5.57 -8.56
N VAL A 44 -3.67 4.42 -8.10
CA VAL A 44 -2.25 4.07 -8.27
C VAL A 44 -1.88 4.03 -9.75
N SER A 45 -2.73 3.47 -10.63
CA SER A 45 -2.46 3.43 -12.06
C SER A 45 -2.30 4.83 -12.67
N ILE A 46 -3.13 5.79 -12.25
CA ILE A 46 -3.03 7.20 -12.68
C ILE A 46 -1.73 7.84 -12.18
N LEU A 47 -1.36 7.62 -10.90
CA LEU A 47 -0.11 8.14 -10.34
C LEU A 47 1.12 7.57 -11.06
N VAL A 48 1.09 6.29 -11.42
CA VAL A 48 2.15 5.63 -12.20
C VAL A 48 2.29 6.27 -13.59
N GLU A 49 1.19 6.49 -14.31
CA GLU A 49 1.23 7.09 -15.65
C GLU A 49 1.67 8.57 -15.63
N ILE A 50 1.31 9.33 -14.60
CA ILE A 50 1.80 10.71 -14.43
C ILE A 50 3.31 10.72 -14.16
N GLY A 51 3.86 9.72 -13.46
CA GLY A 51 5.29 9.57 -13.21
C GLY A 51 5.87 10.53 -12.17
N TRP A 52 5.04 11.31 -11.44
CA TRP A 52 5.53 12.29 -10.44
C TRP A 52 5.74 11.71 -9.05
N GLY A 53 5.50 10.42 -8.88
CA GLY A 53 5.65 9.67 -7.63
C GLY A 53 4.37 8.95 -7.27
N THR A 54 4.56 7.84 -6.57
CA THR A 54 3.49 6.99 -6.05
C THR A 54 3.74 6.74 -4.57
N ASP A 55 2.83 6.04 -3.90
CA ASP A 55 3.11 5.53 -2.57
C ASP A 55 4.35 4.62 -2.57
N PRO A 56 5.08 4.52 -1.44
CA PRO A 56 6.37 3.81 -1.35
C PRO A 56 6.29 2.34 -1.78
N ALA A 57 5.19 1.67 -1.43
CA ALA A 57 4.98 0.27 -1.78
C ALA A 57 4.82 0.08 -3.29
N SER A 58 4.01 0.93 -3.93
CA SER A 58 3.80 0.90 -5.38
C SER A 58 5.08 1.30 -6.13
N PHE A 59 5.84 2.30 -5.64
CA PHE A 59 7.12 2.67 -6.22
C PHE A 59 8.14 1.51 -6.18
N MET A 60 8.24 0.84 -5.04
CA MET A 60 9.09 -0.35 -4.89
C MET A 60 8.65 -1.45 -5.88
N ASN A 61 7.37 -1.81 -5.87
CA ASN A 61 6.86 -2.88 -6.72
C ASN A 61 7.00 -2.56 -8.23
N LEU A 62 6.80 -1.31 -8.63
CA LEU A 62 6.95 -0.88 -10.03
C LEU A 62 8.39 -1.07 -10.52
N ASN A 63 9.38 -0.65 -9.72
CA ASN A 63 10.78 -0.79 -10.09
C ASN A 63 11.28 -2.23 -10.02
N VAL A 64 10.79 -3.03 -9.06
CA VAL A 64 11.07 -4.48 -9.02
C VAL A 64 10.43 -5.18 -10.23
N ALA A 65 9.20 -4.81 -10.59
CA ALA A 65 8.50 -5.35 -11.76
C ALA A 65 9.30 -5.12 -13.06
N SER A 66 9.85 -3.91 -13.23
CA SER A 66 10.63 -3.56 -14.40
C SER A 66 11.90 -4.40 -14.53
N VAL A 67 12.58 -4.72 -13.44
CA VAL A 67 13.78 -5.58 -13.43
C VAL A 67 13.42 -7.04 -13.72
N LEU A 68 12.30 -7.52 -13.17
CA LEU A 68 11.85 -8.90 -13.36
C LEU A 68 11.18 -9.14 -14.72
N GLY A 69 10.85 -8.09 -15.46
CA GLY A 69 10.09 -8.19 -16.72
C GLY A 69 8.66 -8.69 -16.49
N LEU A 70 8.08 -8.42 -15.32
CA LEU A 70 6.75 -8.86 -14.93
C LEU A 70 5.77 -7.68 -14.89
N GLY A 71 4.48 -7.97 -14.98
CA GLY A 71 3.43 -6.99 -14.63
C GLY A 71 3.46 -6.65 -13.15
N LEU A 72 2.93 -5.47 -12.79
CA LEU A 72 2.90 -5.00 -11.42
C LEU A 72 2.07 -5.93 -10.52
N GLY A 73 0.98 -6.51 -11.03
CA GLY A 73 0.15 -7.48 -10.32
C GLY A 73 0.93 -8.71 -9.88
N ASN A 74 1.65 -9.35 -10.80
CA ASN A 74 2.46 -10.53 -10.49
C ASN A 74 3.57 -10.20 -9.48
N THR A 75 4.24 -9.07 -9.68
CA THR A 75 5.32 -8.61 -8.78
C THR A 75 4.79 -8.32 -7.38
N GLN A 76 3.65 -7.63 -7.28
CA GLN A 76 3.03 -7.36 -5.99
C GLN A 76 2.65 -8.65 -5.26
N VAL A 77 2.09 -9.64 -5.95
CA VAL A 77 1.76 -10.94 -5.34
C VAL A 77 3.02 -11.62 -4.80
N ILE A 78 4.12 -11.60 -5.53
CA ILE A 78 5.40 -12.20 -5.10
C ILE A 78 5.95 -11.45 -3.88
N VAL A 79 6.11 -10.14 -3.98
CA VAL A 79 6.69 -9.31 -2.91
C VAL A 79 5.83 -9.34 -1.66
N TYR A 80 4.51 -9.16 -1.82
CA TYR A 80 3.59 -9.23 -0.68
C TYR A 80 3.41 -10.65 -0.17
N GLY A 81 3.60 -11.67 -1.00
CA GLY A 81 3.65 -13.07 -0.56
C GLY A 81 4.81 -13.32 0.42
N ILE A 82 6.00 -12.78 0.13
CA ILE A 82 7.15 -12.83 1.04
C ILE A 82 6.83 -12.08 2.34
N MET A 83 6.28 -10.88 2.23
CA MET A 83 5.86 -10.08 3.40
C MET A 83 4.74 -10.76 4.19
N PHE A 84 3.84 -11.47 3.51
CA PHE A 84 2.76 -12.24 4.13
C PHE A 84 3.29 -13.39 4.98
N ILE A 85 4.34 -14.09 4.52
CA ILE A 85 4.99 -15.15 5.32
C ILE A 85 5.51 -14.56 6.63
N PHE A 86 6.18 -13.40 6.57
CA PHE A 86 6.64 -12.70 7.76
C PHE A 86 5.46 -12.30 8.68
N THR A 87 4.41 -11.72 8.09
CA THR A 87 3.20 -11.34 8.83
C THR A 87 2.50 -12.55 9.46
N PHE A 88 2.46 -13.68 8.74
CA PHE A 88 1.86 -14.91 9.25
C PHE A 88 2.62 -15.47 10.47
N ILE A 89 3.94 -15.34 10.48
CA ILE A 89 4.77 -15.81 11.60
C ILE A 89 4.66 -14.86 12.81
N PHE A 90 4.72 -13.55 12.59
CA PHE A 90 4.90 -12.57 13.68
C PHE A 90 3.67 -11.69 13.98
N GLY A 91 2.66 -11.70 13.13
CA GLY A 91 1.48 -10.85 13.27
C GLY A 91 0.22 -11.47 12.69
N ALA A 92 0.03 -12.79 12.83
CA ALA A 92 -1.06 -13.56 12.23
C ALA A 92 -2.45 -12.98 12.53
N GLN A 93 -2.65 -12.34 13.67
CA GLN A 93 -3.89 -11.66 14.04
C GLN A 93 -4.28 -10.48 13.12
N MET A 94 -3.32 -9.93 12.36
CA MET A 94 -3.56 -8.82 11.44
C MET A 94 -4.08 -9.28 10.07
N ILE A 95 -4.06 -10.60 9.81
CA ILE A 95 -4.46 -11.18 8.54
C ILE A 95 -5.98 -11.29 8.48
N GLY A 96 -6.57 -10.87 7.37
CA GLY A 96 -8.00 -10.97 7.12
C GLY A 96 -8.32 -10.90 5.63
N PHE A 97 -9.61 -10.77 5.28
CA PHE A 97 -10.03 -10.64 3.88
C PHE A 97 -9.42 -9.42 3.20
N GLY A 98 -9.29 -8.29 3.92
CA GLY A 98 -8.64 -7.09 3.40
C GLY A 98 -7.17 -7.31 3.07
N THR A 99 -6.46 -8.15 3.82
CA THR A 99 -5.07 -8.53 3.54
C THR A 99 -4.96 -9.22 2.17
N LEU A 100 -5.82 -10.22 1.95
CA LEU A 100 -5.84 -10.97 0.69
C LEU A 100 -6.30 -10.09 -0.49
N ALA A 101 -7.35 -9.30 -0.28
CA ALA A 101 -7.86 -8.39 -1.30
C ALA A 101 -6.78 -7.37 -1.72
N ASN A 102 -6.11 -6.73 -0.77
CA ASN A 102 -5.05 -5.77 -1.06
C ASN A 102 -3.88 -6.43 -1.81
N MET A 103 -3.42 -7.58 -1.32
CA MET A 103 -2.29 -8.31 -1.91
C MET A 103 -2.57 -8.74 -3.36
N LEU A 104 -3.79 -9.21 -3.63
CA LEU A 104 -4.13 -9.81 -4.92
C LEU A 104 -4.70 -8.79 -5.92
N LEU A 105 -5.53 -7.84 -5.48
CA LEU A 105 -6.31 -7.04 -6.42
C LEU A 105 -5.60 -5.77 -6.88
N ILE A 106 -4.91 -5.03 -5.99
CA ILE A 106 -4.39 -3.71 -6.34
C ILE A 106 -3.48 -3.77 -7.57
N GLY A 107 -2.49 -4.65 -7.58
CA GLY A 107 -1.53 -4.74 -8.68
C GLY A 107 -2.17 -5.14 -10.01
N TYR A 108 -3.10 -6.12 -10.00
CA TYR A 108 -3.80 -6.50 -11.23
C TYR A 108 -4.77 -5.44 -11.73
N VAL A 109 -5.40 -4.69 -10.82
CA VAL A 109 -6.23 -3.53 -11.21
C VAL A 109 -5.36 -2.44 -11.82
N VAL A 110 -4.16 -2.19 -11.28
CA VAL A 110 -3.20 -1.26 -11.89
C VAL A 110 -2.84 -1.70 -13.31
N ASP A 111 -2.46 -2.96 -13.51
CA ASP A 111 -2.08 -3.49 -14.83
C ASP A 111 -3.25 -3.38 -15.82
N LEU A 112 -4.47 -3.73 -15.38
CA LEU A 112 -5.69 -3.62 -16.20
C LEU A 112 -5.97 -2.15 -16.59
N CYS A 113 -5.92 -1.25 -15.62
CA CYS A 113 -6.16 0.17 -15.86
C CYS A 113 -5.12 0.76 -16.81
N ARG A 114 -3.84 0.46 -16.63
CA ARG A 114 -2.77 0.91 -17.51
C ARG A 114 -2.96 0.39 -18.94
N TRP A 115 -3.37 -0.86 -19.11
CA TRP A 115 -3.74 -1.39 -20.41
C TRP A 115 -4.91 -0.61 -21.04
N ILE A 116 -5.96 -0.30 -20.27
CA ILE A 116 -7.09 0.52 -20.73
C ILE A 116 -6.62 1.93 -21.12
N TRP A 117 -5.85 2.60 -20.24
CA TRP A 117 -5.35 3.96 -20.48
C TRP A 117 -4.50 4.06 -21.77
N ASN A 118 -3.68 3.05 -22.02
CA ASN A 118 -2.89 2.98 -23.27
C ASN A 118 -3.79 2.83 -24.49
N ASN A 119 -4.82 1.97 -24.44
CA ASN A 119 -5.70 1.74 -25.58
C ASN A 119 -6.58 2.94 -25.94
N ILE A 120 -6.98 3.75 -24.95
CA ILE A 120 -7.82 4.95 -25.17
C ILE A 120 -6.99 6.23 -25.35
N GLY A 121 -5.66 6.15 -25.33
CA GLY A 121 -4.74 7.29 -25.46
C GLY A 121 -4.67 8.17 -24.19
N PHE A 122 -5.29 7.77 -23.08
CA PHE A 122 -5.27 8.53 -21.83
C PHE A 122 -3.88 8.54 -21.17
N SER A 123 -3.06 7.51 -21.35
CA SER A 123 -1.67 7.49 -20.89
C SER A 123 -0.85 8.66 -21.43
N GLN A 124 -1.04 9.05 -22.71
CA GLN A 124 -0.37 10.20 -23.31
C GLN A 124 -0.80 11.52 -22.65
N VAL A 125 -2.09 11.66 -22.32
CA VAL A 125 -2.58 12.84 -21.59
C VAL A 125 -1.96 12.94 -20.20
N LEU A 126 -1.76 11.80 -19.53
CA LEU A 126 -1.18 11.75 -18.19
C LEU A 126 0.34 11.97 -18.18
N SER A 127 1.06 11.49 -19.21
CA SER A 127 2.53 11.57 -19.30
C SER A 127 3.03 12.85 -20.00
N GLU A 128 2.36 13.28 -21.08
CA GLU A 128 2.82 14.35 -21.97
C GLU A 128 1.83 15.52 -22.07
N GLY A 129 0.67 15.44 -21.43
CA GLY A 129 -0.37 16.46 -21.48
C GLY A 129 0.03 17.79 -20.84
N ASN A 130 -0.86 18.77 -20.96
CA ASN A 130 -0.65 20.11 -20.40
C ASN A 130 -0.29 20.03 -18.91
N PHE A 131 0.78 20.70 -18.50
CA PHE A 131 1.31 20.68 -17.13
C PHE A 131 0.24 21.04 -16.07
N ALA A 132 -0.58 22.07 -16.33
CA ALA A 132 -1.64 22.46 -15.42
C ALA A 132 -2.70 21.36 -15.24
N LEU A 133 -3.10 20.69 -16.34
CA LEU A 133 -4.04 19.58 -16.30
C LEU A 133 -3.48 18.40 -15.48
N ARG A 134 -2.20 18.08 -15.69
CA ARG A 134 -1.50 17.01 -14.94
C ARG A 134 -1.44 17.31 -13.45
N ILE A 135 -1.20 18.57 -13.05
CA ILE A 135 -1.24 18.99 -11.64
C ILE A 135 -2.63 18.73 -11.05
N VAL A 136 -3.69 19.14 -11.75
CA VAL A 136 -5.07 18.99 -11.28
C VAL A 136 -5.40 17.50 -11.12
N ILE A 137 -5.08 16.66 -12.13
CA ILE A 137 -5.33 15.22 -12.07
C ILE A 137 -4.53 14.59 -10.94
N PHE A 138 -3.25 14.95 -10.78
CA PHE A 138 -2.38 14.43 -9.72
C PHE A 138 -2.93 14.78 -8.33
N ALA A 139 -3.26 16.04 -8.08
CA ALA A 139 -3.81 16.49 -6.80
C ALA A 139 -5.15 15.81 -6.48
N PHE A 140 -6.05 15.73 -7.47
CA PHE A 140 -7.31 15.01 -7.34
C PHE A 140 -7.06 13.54 -6.98
N THR A 141 -6.18 12.87 -7.72
CA THR A 141 -5.86 11.45 -7.51
C THR A 141 -5.29 11.22 -6.11
N LEU A 142 -4.40 12.09 -5.62
CA LEU A 142 -3.84 11.99 -4.28
C LEU A 142 -4.90 12.10 -3.18
N ILE A 143 -5.81 13.06 -3.31
CA ILE A 143 -6.89 13.28 -2.33
C ILE A 143 -7.78 12.03 -2.29
N PHE A 144 -8.25 11.57 -3.44
CA PHE A 144 -9.14 10.43 -3.51
C PHE A 144 -8.46 9.12 -3.13
N PHE A 145 -7.21 8.91 -3.52
CA PHE A 145 -6.41 7.78 -3.04
C PHE A 145 -6.34 7.76 -1.51
N SER A 146 -6.08 8.90 -0.88
CA SER A 146 -6.02 8.99 0.58
C SER A 146 -7.36 8.68 1.25
N ILE A 147 -8.47 9.10 0.64
CA ILE A 147 -9.82 8.81 1.12
C ILE A 147 -10.11 7.30 1.05
N VAL A 148 -9.86 6.67 -0.09
CA VAL A 148 -10.14 5.23 -0.25
C VAL A 148 -9.19 4.38 0.58
N ALA A 149 -7.94 4.78 0.75
CA ALA A 149 -7.01 4.14 1.68
C ALA A 149 -7.50 4.23 3.13
N ALA A 150 -8.03 5.39 3.54
CA ALA A 150 -8.64 5.54 4.86
C ALA A 150 -9.89 4.67 5.03
N ILE A 151 -10.74 4.53 4.01
CA ILE A 151 -11.90 3.62 4.01
C ILE A 151 -11.43 2.17 4.19
N TYR A 152 -10.46 1.72 3.40
CA TYR A 152 -9.87 0.39 3.50
C TYR A 152 -9.36 0.11 4.91
N MET A 153 -8.55 1.01 5.47
CA MET A 153 -7.96 0.82 6.80
C MET A 153 -9.03 0.81 7.92
N ASN A 154 -10.09 1.62 7.80
CA ASN A 154 -11.15 1.68 8.80
C ASN A 154 -12.17 0.53 8.68
N ALA A 155 -12.20 -0.21 7.57
CA ALA A 155 -13.04 -1.40 7.41
C ALA A 155 -12.65 -2.53 8.39
N GLN A 156 -11.42 -2.51 8.95
CA GLN A 156 -10.94 -3.48 9.94
C GLN A 156 -11.10 -4.94 9.50
N MET A 157 -10.87 -5.22 8.24
CA MET A 157 -10.94 -6.58 7.65
C MET A 157 -9.57 -7.21 7.40
N GLY A 158 -8.56 -6.82 8.15
CA GLY A 158 -7.16 -7.19 7.98
C GLY A 158 -6.34 -6.08 7.35
N VAL A 159 -5.03 -6.16 7.53
CA VAL A 159 -4.04 -5.16 7.11
C VAL A 159 -3.23 -5.72 5.95
N ALA A 160 -2.87 -4.89 4.98
CA ALA A 160 -1.98 -5.29 3.88
C ALA A 160 -0.66 -5.84 4.44
N PRO A 161 -0.04 -6.85 3.80
CA PRO A 161 1.24 -7.40 4.27
C PRO A 161 2.32 -6.33 4.44
N TYR A 162 2.37 -5.37 3.52
CA TYR A 162 3.26 -4.21 3.59
C TYR A 162 3.03 -3.37 4.86
N ASP A 163 1.78 -3.08 5.19
CA ASP A 163 1.42 -2.25 6.34
C ASP A 163 1.52 -3.00 7.67
N ALA A 164 1.47 -4.33 7.64
CA ALA A 164 1.59 -5.15 8.84
C ALA A 164 3.02 -5.12 9.42
N ILE A 165 4.05 -5.08 8.58
CA ILE A 165 5.44 -5.11 9.02
C ILE A 165 5.78 -3.95 9.97
N PRO A 166 5.56 -2.67 9.64
CA PRO A 166 5.83 -1.58 10.57
C PRO A 166 4.98 -1.67 11.84
N ASN A 167 3.77 -2.23 11.79
CA ASN A 167 2.96 -2.48 12.99
C ASN A 167 3.62 -3.54 13.90
N ILE A 168 4.13 -4.63 13.34
CA ILE A 168 4.86 -5.67 14.08
C ILE A 168 6.14 -5.08 14.68
N LEU A 169 6.92 -4.36 13.89
CA LEU A 169 8.16 -3.72 14.36
C LEU A 169 7.90 -2.72 15.49
N SER A 170 6.80 -1.97 15.44
CA SER A 170 6.44 -1.03 16.51
C SER A 170 6.06 -1.73 17.82
N GLY A 171 5.53 -2.94 17.73
CA GLY A 171 5.31 -3.79 18.91
C GLY A 171 6.62 -4.29 19.53
N TRP A 172 7.65 -4.49 18.74
CA TRP A 172 8.97 -4.92 19.20
C TRP A 172 9.81 -3.74 19.71
N ILE A 173 9.74 -2.60 19.04
CA ILE A 173 10.57 -1.40 19.33
C ILE A 173 9.68 -0.34 19.99
N THR A 174 9.28 -0.58 21.22
CA THR A 174 8.34 0.29 21.96
C THR A 174 8.90 1.67 22.32
N VAL A 175 10.22 1.85 22.23
CA VAL A 175 10.91 3.12 22.51
C VAL A 175 10.74 4.13 21.38
N ILE A 176 10.52 3.67 20.15
CA ILE A 176 10.40 4.52 18.96
C ILE A 176 8.92 4.69 18.62
N PRO A 177 8.43 5.94 18.40
CA PRO A 177 7.06 6.17 17.97
C PRO A 177 6.75 5.47 16.65
N PHE A 178 5.56 4.89 16.51
CA PHE A 178 5.10 4.20 15.29
C PHE A 178 5.32 5.02 14.01
N ALA A 179 5.07 6.32 14.06
CA ALA A 179 5.24 7.21 12.90
C ALA A 179 6.69 7.19 12.35
N VAL A 180 7.68 7.14 13.24
CA VAL A 180 9.10 7.08 12.85
C VAL A 180 9.42 5.73 12.21
N ILE A 181 8.97 4.63 12.83
CA ILE A 181 9.15 3.27 12.28
C ILE A 181 8.51 3.17 10.90
N ARG A 182 7.31 3.71 10.72
CA ARG A 182 6.58 3.74 9.46
C ARG A 182 7.37 4.51 8.39
N ILE A 183 7.84 5.72 8.70
CA ILE A 183 8.61 6.54 7.76
C ILE A 183 9.92 5.81 7.37
N CYS A 184 10.65 5.24 8.33
CA CYS A 184 11.86 4.48 8.04
C CYS A 184 11.59 3.28 7.13
N PHE A 185 10.49 2.57 7.36
CA PHE A 185 10.08 1.43 6.54
C PHE A 185 9.70 1.87 5.11
N ASP A 186 8.94 2.96 4.99
CA ASP A 186 8.55 3.53 3.71
C ASP A 186 9.79 4.02 2.92
N LEU A 187 10.74 4.68 3.59
CA LEU A 187 12.00 5.10 2.97
C LEU A 187 12.88 3.90 2.56
N ALA A 188 12.88 2.81 3.34
CA ALA A 188 13.55 1.57 2.96
C ALA A 188 12.92 0.96 1.69
N ALA A 189 11.58 0.98 1.58
CA ALA A 189 10.90 0.53 0.37
C ALA A 189 11.25 1.39 -0.85
N VAL A 190 11.28 2.73 -0.70
CA VAL A 190 11.78 3.62 -1.76
C VAL A 190 13.22 3.30 -2.12
N GLY A 191 14.09 3.05 -1.14
CA GLY A 191 15.47 2.65 -1.35
C GLY A 191 15.60 1.35 -2.17
N ILE A 192 14.79 0.34 -1.85
CA ILE A 192 14.73 -0.91 -2.62
C ILE A 192 14.29 -0.62 -4.06
N GLY A 193 13.26 0.22 -4.24
CA GLY A 193 12.80 0.64 -5.57
C GLY A 193 13.89 1.35 -6.38
N VAL A 194 14.65 2.25 -5.75
CA VAL A 194 15.79 2.93 -6.40
C VAL A 194 16.88 1.95 -6.79
N LEU A 195 17.22 1.00 -5.91
CA LEU A 195 18.24 -0.02 -6.20
C LEU A 195 17.79 -0.91 -7.38
N ALA A 196 16.55 -1.36 -7.35
CA ALA A 196 15.97 -2.13 -8.46
C ALA A 196 15.99 -1.32 -9.76
N GLY A 197 15.49 -0.07 -9.73
CA GLY A 197 15.45 0.78 -10.93
C GLY A 197 16.83 1.10 -11.52
N LYS A 198 17.90 1.12 -10.71
CA LYS A 198 19.28 1.24 -11.22
C LYS A 198 19.77 0.00 -11.96
N LEU A 199 19.19 -1.16 -11.68
CA LEU A 199 19.52 -2.41 -12.38
C LEU A 199 18.72 -2.57 -13.67
N ASN A 200 17.66 -1.76 -13.87
CA ASN A 200 16.85 -1.77 -15.06
C ASN A 200 17.53 -0.95 -16.16
N PRO A 201 17.66 -1.49 -17.43
CA PRO A 201 18.16 -0.73 -18.57
C PRO A 201 17.39 0.57 -18.88
N ASP A 202 16.08 0.55 -18.64
CA ASP A 202 15.19 1.71 -18.86
C ASP A 202 15.23 2.72 -17.69
N GLY A 203 16.04 2.47 -16.67
CA GLY A 203 16.19 3.33 -15.52
C GLY A 203 15.07 3.24 -14.49
N ILE A 204 15.07 4.19 -13.56
CA ILE A 204 14.11 4.24 -12.43
C ILE A 204 12.75 4.68 -12.93
N GLN A 205 11.73 3.89 -12.64
CA GLN A 205 10.35 4.16 -13.00
C GLN A 205 9.68 5.07 -11.94
N GLY A 206 9.22 6.24 -12.37
CA GLY A 206 8.59 7.23 -11.49
C GLY A 206 9.57 8.16 -10.76
N SER A 207 9.04 9.10 -10.00
CA SER A 207 9.83 10.12 -9.28
C SER A 207 10.21 9.66 -7.88
N ILE A 208 11.50 9.62 -7.58
CA ILE A 208 12.03 9.35 -6.23
C ILE A 208 11.56 10.42 -5.25
N VAL A 209 11.68 11.70 -5.63
CA VAL A 209 11.32 12.83 -4.77
C VAL A 209 9.83 12.79 -4.43
N GLY A 210 8.97 12.54 -5.43
CA GLY A 210 7.54 12.41 -5.22
C GLY A 210 7.20 11.25 -4.28
N SER A 211 7.84 10.09 -4.43
CA SER A 211 7.59 8.94 -3.57
C SER A 211 8.09 9.14 -2.13
N ILE A 212 9.19 9.89 -1.94
CA ILE A 212 9.64 10.30 -0.59
C ILE A 212 8.61 11.27 0.03
N LEU A 213 8.12 12.25 -0.72
CA LEU A 213 7.08 13.18 -0.22
C LEU A 213 5.81 12.42 0.15
N MET A 214 5.41 11.44 -0.65
CA MET A 214 4.27 10.56 -0.34
C MET A 214 4.48 9.79 0.96
N SER A 215 5.69 9.27 1.22
CA SER A 215 6.04 8.59 2.48
C SER A 215 5.80 9.46 3.70
N LEU A 216 6.06 10.75 3.59
CA LEU A 216 5.92 11.71 4.68
C LEU A 216 4.47 12.19 4.87
N LEU A 217 3.74 12.37 3.76
CA LEU A 217 2.43 13.02 3.76
C LEU A 217 1.26 12.03 3.90
N LEU A 218 1.39 10.82 3.37
CA LEU A 218 0.28 9.88 3.25
C LEU A 218 -0.26 9.46 4.63
N GLY A 219 0.61 9.16 5.59
CA GLY A 219 0.23 8.77 6.94
C GLY A 219 -0.62 9.83 7.67
N PRO A 220 -0.16 11.09 7.79
CA PRO A 220 -0.94 12.19 8.35
C PRO A 220 -2.28 12.41 7.63
N VAL A 221 -2.31 12.39 6.30
CA VAL A 221 -3.54 12.61 5.52
C VAL A 221 -4.56 11.50 5.75
N ILE A 222 -4.13 10.23 5.70
CA ILE A 222 -5.01 9.07 6.00
C ILE A 222 -5.56 9.17 7.42
N SER A 223 -4.73 9.55 8.39
CA SER A 223 -5.16 9.72 9.79
C SER A 223 -6.20 10.82 9.94
N LEU A 224 -6.04 11.94 9.23
CA LEU A 224 -6.98 13.07 9.26
C LEU A 224 -8.34 12.66 8.65
N VAL A 225 -8.32 12.03 7.50
CA VAL A 225 -9.52 11.58 6.76
C VAL A 225 -10.19 10.40 7.49
N GLY A 226 -9.43 9.54 8.13
CA GLY A 226 -9.93 8.36 8.83
C GLY A 226 -10.75 8.68 10.09
N LYS A 227 -10.50 9.83 10.74
CA LYS A 227 -11.22 10.21 11.98
C LYS A 227 -12.75 10.26 11.82
N PRO A 228 -13.33 10.94 10.82
CA PRO A 228 -14.78 10.93 10.63
C PRO A 228 -15.34 9.57 10.18
N LEU A 229 -14.55 8.78 9.43
CA LEU A 229 -14.98 7.48 8.91
C LEU A 229 -15.17 6.42 10.01
N LYS A 230 -14.42 6.49 11.11
CA LYS A 230 -14.59 5.61 12.28
C LYS A 230 -15.98 5.68 12.92
N ARG A 231 -16.74 6.73 12.65
CA ARG A 231 -18.11 6.88 13.18
C ARG A 231 -19.17 6.22 12.29
N ILE A 232 -18.81 5.91 11.05
CA ILE A 232 -19.73 5.40 10.01
C ILE A 232 -19.56 3.88 9.83
N LEU A 233 -18.34 3.37 9.96
CA LEU A 233 -17.94 1.97 9.82
C LEU A 233 -17.84 1.28 11.18
#